data_419628f13b7152d8a32147a683ad6725
#
_entry.id   419628f13b7152d8a32147a683ad6725
#
_cell.length_a   1.000
_cell.length_b   1.000
_cell.length_c   1.000
_cell.angle_alpha   90.00
_cell.angle_beta   90.00
_cell.angle_gamma   90.00
#
_symmetry.space_group_name_H-M   'P 1'
#
loop_
_entity.id
_entity.type
_entity.pdbx_description
1 polymer ?
#
loop_
_entity_poly.entity_id
_entity_poly.type
_entity_poly.pdbx_seq_one_letter_code
_entity_poly.pdbx_strand_id
1 'polypeptide(L)'
;MKSITEEMRFRQRLCEYAIKYGVTKAARRYHTNRQFVYRQLKKYDGDVRSLALKSRKPHRSPNAHTEKELALIRRMLKRNGVYGLAEVYVRCCARGYTRSFCSMCRQIRKRGYQKPTIKKKSYTKYDRLDGKYPGDKVQIDIKYVPQECIRFPCYGQQYYQITGIDEYSRRRVLKIVKEKSTYETSKYLMELEKKMGFPIRMIQVDNGPEFVNDDDKTDKASRFEKAAKQLEMELHRTRPYSPWQNGKVERSHREDGKILYGRKVFTSEKELMQQVEKHQNRYNKTAKTCLDFKSPDQVVSEYFSKCNICVDN
;
A
#
# COMPACT_ATOMS: atom_id res chain seq x y z
N MET A 1 -6.44 30.14 24.52
CA MET A 1 -5.92 31.51 24.46
C MET A 1 -4.51 31.48 23.88
N LYS A 2 -4.13 32.42 22.99
CA LYS A 2 -2.75 32.51 22.47
C LYS A 2 -1.85 33.04 23.56
N SER A 3 -0.69 32.43 23.78
CA SER A 3 0.31 32.89 24.76
C SER A 3 0.82 34.28 24.38
N ILE A 4 1.08 35.12 25.39
CA ILE A 4 1.67 36.45 25.22
C ILE A 4 3.18 36.27 24.95
N THR A 5 3.62 36.70 23.76
CA THR A 5 5.03 36.60 23.36
C THR A 5 5.85 37.81 23.86
N GLU A 6 7.17 37.66 23.98
CA GLU A 6 8.07 38.78 24.31
C GLU A 6 7.96 39.94 23.31
N GLU A 7 7.74 39.66 22.05
CA GLU A 7 7.54 40.66 21.01
C GLU A 7 6.27 41.49 21.23
N MET A 8 5.20 40.86 21.72
CA MET A 8 3.98 41.59 22.10
C MET A 8 4.23 42.50 23.31
N ARG A 9 4.95 42.03 24.31
CA ARG A 9 5.35 42.84 25.49
C ARG A 9 6.28 43.99 25.09
N PHE A 10 7.23 43.77 24.17
CA PHE A 10 8.08 44.83 23.64
C PHE A 10 7.24 45.91 22.96
N ARG A 11 6.29 45.55 22.11
CA ARG A 11 5.39 46.50 21.43
C ARG A 11 4.49 47.25 22.41
N GLN A 12 4.03 46.61 23.48
CA GLN A 12 3.27 47.24 24.53
C GLN A 12 4.11 48.34 25.21
N ARG A 13 5.32 48.00 25.69
CA ARG A 13 6.23 48.99 26.32
C ARG A 13 6.56 50.15 25.39
N LEU A 14 6.74 49.87 24.10
CA LEU A 14 6.93 50.90 23.08
C LEU A 14 5.72 51.86 22.99
N CYS A 15 4.50 51.31 22.95
CA CYS A 15 3.28 52.10 22.88
C CYS A 15 3.06 52.93 24.16
N GLU A 16 3.18 52.32 25.31
CA GLU A 16 3.05 53.03 26.63
C GLU A 16 4.07 54.17 26.77
N TYR A 17 5.33 53.90 26.35
CA TYR A 17 6.35 54.95 26.37
C TYR A 17 6.04 56.07 25.35
N ALA A 18 5.54 55.70 24.17
CA ALA A 18 5.18 56.69 23.15
C ALA A 18 3.98 57.56 23.57
N ILE A 19 3.03 57.02 24.29
CA ILE A 19 1.89 57.76 24.86
C ILE A 19 2.37 58.74 25.89
N LYS A 20 3.31 58.35 26.77
CA LYS A 20 3.80 59.20 27.88
C LYS A 20 4.80 60.27 27.45
N TYR A 21 5.71 59.95 26.51
CA TYR A 21 6.86 60.79 26.18
C TYR A 21 6.92 61.25 24.71
N GLY A 22 5.98 60.83 23.91
CA GLY A 22 5.89 61.17 22.51
C GLY A 22 6.62 60.21 21.56
N VAL A 23 6.12 60.14 20.33
CA VAL A 23 6.56 59.18 19.30
C VAL A 23 8.04 59.31 18.94
N THR A 24 8.56 60.55 18.86
CA THR A 24 9.96 60.78 18.47
C THR A 24 10.94 60.26 19.52
N LYS A 25 10.64 60.46 20.82
CA LYS A 25 11.45 59.93 21.91
C LYS A 25 11.37 58.42 22.00
N ALA A 26 10.18 57.82 21.76
CA ALA A 26 9.98 56.37 21.70
C ALA A 26 10.78 55.74 20.56
N ALA A 27 10.73 56.31 19.38
CA ALA A 27 11.48 55.82 18.22
C ALA A 27 13.00 55.78 18.46
N ARG A 28 13.54 56.84 19.10
CA ARG A 28 14.98 56.87 19.45
C ARG A 28 15.32 55.84 20.55
N ARG A 29 14.54 55.76 21.62
CA ARG A 29 14.80 54.83 22.74
C ARG A 29 14.75 53.36 22.35
N TYR A 30 13.82 53.00 21.46
CA TYR A 30 13.60 51.64 21.04
C TYR A 30 14.26 51.29 19.68
N HIS A 31 15.17 52.16 19.21
CA HIS A 31 15.93 51.99 17.97
C HIS A 31 15.04 51.59 16.77
N THR A 32 13.92 52.32 16.60
CA THR A 32 12.95 52.07 15.52
C THR A 32 12.58 53.39 14.82
N ASN A 33 11.79 53.30 13.75
CA ASN A 33 11.32 54.47 13.03
C ASN A 33 9.94 54.94 13.58
N ARG A 34 9.65 56.22 13.39
CA ARG A 34 8.38 56.83 13.85
C ARG A 34 7.16 56.18 13.21
N GLN A 35 7.23 55.73 11.94
CA GLN A 35 6.13 55.06 11.28
C GLN A 35 5.79 53.69 11.92
N PHE A 36 6.80 52.98 12.42
CA PHE A 36 6.56 51.75 13.17
C PHE A 36 5.81 52.03 14.47
N VAL A 37 6.23 53.07 15.21
CA VAL A 37 5.54 53.47 16.44
C VAL A 37 4.09 53.84 16.18
N TYR A 38 3.81 54.69 15.17
CA TYR A 38 2.43 55.02 14.79
C TYR A 38 1.59 53.79 14.40
N ARG A 39 2.17 52.84 13.67
CA ARG A 39 1.49 51.60 13.32
C ARG A 39 1.15 50.72 14.52
N GLN A 40 1.99 50.74 15.60
CA GLN A 40 1.69 49.99 16.80
C GLN A 40 0.64 50.74 17.65
N LEU A 41 0.76 52.06 17.78
CA LEU A 41 -0.24 52.89 18.48
C LEU A 41 -1.64 52.75 17.90
N LYS A 42 -1.76 52.68 16.54
CA LYS A 42 -3.05 52.48 15.87
C LYS A 42 -3.70 51.11 16.20
N LYS A 43 -2.93 50.13 16.66
CA LYS A 43 -3.41 48.81 17.02
C LYS A 43 -3.64 48.62 18.51
N TYR A 44 -2.99 49.46 19.30
CA TYR A 44 -2.98 49.33 20.76
C TYR A 44 -4.27 49.93 21.36
N ASP A 45 -5.02 49.08 22.03
CA ASP A 45 -6.27 49.39 22.72
C ASP A 45 -6.15 49.35 24.26
N GLY A 46 -4.91 49.22 24.77
CA GLY A 46 -4.65 49.05 26.22
C GLY A 46 -4.33 47.60 26.61
N ASP A 47 -4.71 46.60 25.77
CA ASP A 47 -4.36 45.19 26.00
C ASP A 47 -3.16 44.77 25.10
N VAL A 48 -2.20 44.08 25.73
CA VAL A 48 -1.04 43.51 25.02
C VAL A 48 -1.45 42.59 23.86
N ARG A 49 -2.62 41.96 23.92
CA ARG A 49 -3.12 41.05 22.91
C ARG A 49 -3.52 41.75 21.61
N SER A 50 -3.88 43.01 21.65
CA SER A 50 -4.16 43.83 20.45
C SER A 50 -2.94 43.96 19.53
N LEU A 51 -1.74 43.84 20.08
CA LEU A 51 -0.46 43.91 19.37
C LEU A 51 -0.01 42.58 18.75
N ALA A 52 -0.82 41.53 18.84
CA ALA A 52 -0.52 40.25 18.23
C ALA A 52 -0.46 40.34 16.71
N LEU A 53 0.52 39.64 16.13
CA LEU A 53 0.61 39.54 14.68
C LEU A 53 -0.59 38.74 14.11
N LYS A 54 -1.29 39.34 13.17
CA LYS A 54 -2.33 38.63 12.39
C LYS A 54 -1.69 37.67 11.41
N SER A 55 -2.30 36.53 11.21
CA SER A 55 -1.85 35.57 10.20
C SER A 55 -1.82 36.20 8.81
N ARG A 56 -0.72 36.01 8.08
CA ARG A 56 -0.60 36.43 6.67
C ARG A 56 -1.14 35.37 5.68
N LYS A 57 -1.65 34.25 6.19
CA LYS A 57 -2.24 33.23 5.33
C LYS A 57 -3.49 33.75 4.65
N PRO A 58 -3.65 33.53 3.34
CA PRO A 58 -4.87 33.89 2.66
C PRO A 58 -6.06 33.15 3.27
N HIS A 59 -7.20 33.83 3.36
CA HIS A 59 -8.43 33.24 3.90
C HIS A 59 -8.98 32.12 3.00
N ARG A 60 -8.76 32.21 1.71
CA ARG A 60 -9.10 31.19 0.73
C ARG A 60 -7.86 30.81 -0.10
N SER A 61 -7.70 29.53 -0.38
CA SER A 61 -6.71 29.05 -1.33
C SER A 61 -7.48 28.47 -2.53
N PRO A 62 -7.23 28.97 -3.77
CA PRO A 62 -7.90 28.48 -4.98
C PRO A 62 -7.72 26.96 -5.15
N ASN A 63 -6.58 26.45 -4.73
CA ASN A 63 -6.22 25.03 -4.83
C ASN A 63 -6.65 24.18 -3.63
N ALA A 64 -7.44 24.73 -2.68
CA ALA A 64 -7.94 23.91 -1.57
C ALA A 64 -8.95 22.87 -2.08
N HIS A 65 -8.96 21.71 -1.46
CA HIS A 65 -10.01 20.71 -1.71
C HIS A 65 -11.36 21.25 -1.25
N THR A 66 -12.36 21.02 -2.07
CA THR A 66 -13.76 21.32 -1.73
C THR A 66 -14.30 20.31 -0.73
N GLU A 67 -15.32 20.67 0.01
CA GLU A 67 -15.99 19.75 0.95
C GLU A 67 -16.56 18.52 0.22
N LYS A 68 -17.03 18.68 -1.01
CA LYS A 68 -17.52 17.56 -1.86
C LYS A 68 -16.39 16.56 -2.16
N GLU A 69 -15.21 17.03 -2.54
CA GLU A 69 -14.03 16.18 -2.79
C GLU A 69 -13.58 15.44 -1.51
N LEU A 70 -13.59 16.15 -0.37
CA LEU A 70 -13.20 15.55 0.91
C LEU A 70 -14.20 14.51 1.38
N ALA A 71 -15.49 14.75 1.21
CA ALA A 71 -16.55 13.78 1.51
C ALA A 71 -16.44 12.55 0.60
N LEU A 72 -16.12 12.73 -0.69
CA LEU A 72 -15.87 11.64 -1.63
C LEU A 72 -14.68 10.79 -1.18
N ILE A 73 -13.53 11.42 -0.86
CA ILE A 73 -12.33 10.72 -0.37
C ILE A 73 -12.68 9.90 0.88
N ARG A 74 -13.33 10.50 1.87
CA ARG A 74 -13.73 9.84 3.13
C ARG A 74 -14.63 8.64 2.87
N ARG A 75 -15.64 8.79 2.00
CA ARG A 75 -16.57 7.72 1.62
C ARG A 75 -15.85 6.56 0.93
N MET A 76 -14.98 6.86 -0.04
CA MET A 76 -14.23 5.83 -0.76
C MET A 76 -13.19 5.15 0.13
N LEU A 77 -12.55 5.88 1.03
CA LEU A 77 -11.63 5.32 2.02
C LEU A 77 -12.34 4.35 2.98
N LYS A 78 -13.54 4.69 3.45
CA LYS A 78 -14.35 3.79 4.31
C LYS A 78 -14.71 2.49 3.57
N ARG A 79 -15.06 2.57 2.29
CA ARG A 79 -15.51 1.40 1.48
C ARG A 79 -14.36 0.56 0.97
N ASN A 80 -13.27 1.17 0.51
CA ASN A 80 -12.22 0.52 -0.26
C ASN A 80 -10.82 0.64 0.37
N GLY A 81 -10.68 1.33 1.50
CA GLY A 81 -9.36 1.57 2.13
C GLY A 81 -8.60 0.31 2.52
N VAL A 82 -9.31 -0.79 2.73
CA VAL A 82 -8.75 -2.11 3.00
C VAL A 82 -7.87 -2.62 1.85
N TYR A 83 -8.26 -2.31 0.62
CA TYR A 83 -7.56 -2.71 -0.61
C TYR A 83 -6.40 -1.76 -0.97
N GLY A 84 -6.20 -0.70 -0.18
CA GLY A 84 -5.11 0.26 -0.35
C GLY A 84 -5.54 1.58 -0.98
N LEU A 85 -4.64 2.57 -0.89
CA LEU A 85 -4.92 3.94 -1.35
C LEU A 85 -5.01 4.06 -2.87
N ALA A 86 -4.35 3.17 -3.63
CA ALA A 86 -4.46 3.15 -5.08
C ALA A 86 -5.88 2.85 -5.54
N GLU A 87 -6.52 1.84 -4.96
CA GLU A 87 -7.91 1.50 -5.25
C GLU A 87 -8.86 2.64 -4.84
N VAL A 88 -8.62 3.26 -3.67
CA VAL A 88 -9.38 4.45 -3.24
C VAL A 88 -9.26 5.57 -4.26
N TYR A 89 -8.06 5.83 -4.77
CA TYR A 89 -7.80 6.86 -5.75
C TYR A 89 -8.53 6.63 -7.07
N VAL A 90 -8.38 5.43 -7.64
CA VAL A 90 -9.07 5.05 -8.88
C VAL A 90 -10.59 5.18 -8.75
N ARG A 91 -11.15 4.76 -7.61
CA ARG A 91 -12.59 4.91 -7.32
C ARG A 91 -13.03 6.35 -7.14
N CYS A 92 -12.16 7.22 -6.65
CA CYS A 92 -12.40 8.66 -6.60
C CYS A 92 -12.39 9.28 -8.00
N CYS A 93 -11.38 8.94 -8.82
CA CYS A 93 -11.27 9.43 -10.21
C CYS A 93 -12.49 9.03 -11.05
N ALA A 94 -12.94 7.79 -10.95
CA ALA A 94 -14.16 7.30 -11.61
C ALA A 94 -15.45 8.07 -11.19
N ARG A 95 -15.38 8.91 -10.15
CA ARG A 95 -16.48 9.76 -9.64
C ARG A 95 -16.19 11.25 -9.75
N GLY A 96 -15.29 11.63 -10.67
CA GLY A 96 -14.99 13.03 -10.98
C GLY A 96 -13.93 13.68 -10.09
N TYR A 97 -13.12 12.91 -9.36
CA TYR A 97 -11.97 13.48 -8.67
C TYR A 97 -10.81 13.69 -9.64
N THR A 98 -10.36 14.94 -9.80
CA THR A 98 -9.39 15.35 -10.84
C THR A 98 -8.00 15.64 -10.29
N ARG A 99 -7.81 15.63 -8.96
CA ARG A 99 -6.52 15.97 -8.35
C ARG A 99 -5.60 14.77 -8.26
N SER A 100 -4.29 15.03 -8.13
CA SER A 100 -3.27 13.99 -8.08
C SER A 100 -3.41 13.07 -6.86
N PHE A 101 -2.91 11.85 -6.98
CA PHE A 101 -2.81 10.87 -5.91
C PHE A 101 -2.11 11.41 -4.66
N CYS A 102 -0.97 12.11 -4.86
CA CYS A 102 -0.22 12.74 -3.76
C CYS A 102 -1.05 13.78 -3.01
N SER A 103 -1.88 14.54 -3.73
CA SER A 103 -2.78 15.52 -3.15
C SER A 103 -3.84 14.86 -2.26
N MET A 104 -4.46 13.77 -2.74
CA MET A 104 -5.38 12.95 -1.95
C MET A 104 -4.72 12.38 -0.69
N CYS A 105 -3.55 11.78 -0.81
CA CYS A 105 -2.81 11.21 0.33
C CYS A 105 -2.46 12.27 1.37
N ARG A 106 -2.11 13.49 0.94
CA ARG A 106 -1.85 14.62 1.82
C ARG A 106 -3.08 15.02 2.64
N GLN A 107 -4.27 15.02 2.03
CA GLN A 107 -5.53 15.30 2.73
C GLN A 107 -5.88 14.20 3.74
N ILE A 108 -5.72 12.94 3.37
CA ILE A 108 -5.94 11.79 4.27
C ILE A 108 -5.07 11.90 5.52
N ARG A 109 -3.77 12.22 5.37
CA ARG A 109 -2.84 12.42 6.49
C ARG A 109 -3.19 13.65 7.33
N LYS A 110 -3.43 14.80 6.68
CA LYS A 110 -3.74 16.07 7.37
C LYS A 110 -4.99 15.97 8.23
N ARG A 111 -5.98 15.16 7.81
CA ARG A 111 -7.27 15.01 8.50
C ARG A 111 -7.32 13.78 9.41
N GLY A 112 -6.23 13.01 9.53
CA GLY A 112 -6.18 11.84 10.39
C GLY A 112 -7.13 10.71 10.00
N TYR A 113 -7.49 10.60 8.71
CA TYR A 113 -8.41 9.57 8.23
C TYR A 113 -7.82 8.16 8.29
N GLN A 114 -6.51 8.02 8.39
CA GLN A 114 -5.81 6.77 8.65
C GLN A 114 -5.02 6.89 9.95
N LYS A 115 -5.00 5.81 10.73
CA LYS A 115 -4.14 5.72 11.91
C LYS A 115 -2.66 5.78 11.46
N PRO A 116 -1.78 6.47 12.18
CA PRO A 116 -0.36 6.48 11.87
C PRO A 116 0.19 5.05 11.95
N THR A 117 0.96 4.67 10.94
CA THR A 117 1.68 3.39 10.93
C THR A 117 3.02 3.55 11.64
N ILE A 118 3.40 2.55 12.43
CA ILE A 118 4.72 2.49 13.07
C ILE A 118 5.78 2.50 11.97
N LYS A 119 6.72 3.45 12.04
CA LYS A 119 7.86 3.50 11.12
C LYS A 119 8.70 2.23 11.28
N LYS A 120 8.83 1.46 10.23
CA LYS A 120 9.75 0.31 10.19
C LYS A 120 11.16 0.81 9.92
N LYS A 121 12.18 0.06 10.43
CA LYS A 121 13.58 0.32 10.10
C LYS A 121 13.76 0.33 8.58
N SER A 122 14.55 1.26 8.05
CA SER A 122 14.94 1.26 6.64
C SER A 122 15.88 0.08 6.38
N TYR A 123 15.60 -0.67 5.32
CA TYR A 123 16.51 -1.73 4.85
C TYR A 123 17.29 -1.23 3.63
N THR A 124 18.49 -1.70 3.47
CA THR A 124 19.31 -1.48 2.26
C THR A 124 18.52 -1.97 1.05
N LYS A 125 18.45 -1.14 -0.01
CA LYS A 125 17.80 -1.56 -1.25
C LYS A 125 18.57 -2.73 -1.84
N TYR A 126 17.85 -3.79 -2.14
CA TYR A 126 18.36 -4.93 -2.90
C TYR A 126 17.96 -4.73 -4.37
N ASP A 127 18.93 -4.86 -5.29
CA ASP A 127 18.66 -4.82 -6.72
C ASP A 127 17.91 -6.09 -7.11
N ARG A 128 16.65 -5.93 -7.46
CA ARG A 128 15.76 -7.02 -7.84
C ARG A 128 15.79 -7.17 -9.35
N LEU A 129 16.10 -8.36 -9.79
CA LEU A 129 15.79 -8.78 -11.15
C LEU A 129 14.29 -9.09 -11.20
N ASP A 130 13.49 -8.08 -11.51
CA ASP A 130 12.04 -8.24 -11.68
C ASP A 130 11.72 -8.90 -13.03
N GLY A 131 10.65 -9.68 -13.09
CA GLY A 131 10.16 -10.28 -14.33
C GLY A 131 9.87 -9.20 -15.40
N LYS A 132 10.22 -9.50 -16.65
CA LYS A 132 10.17 -8.55 -17.78
C LYS A 132 8.82 -8.55 -18.50
N TYR A 133 8.08 -9.65 -18.43
CA TYR A 133 6.78 -9.85 -19.07
C TYR A 133 5.93 -10.81 -18.23
N PRO A 134 4.61 -10.91 -18.49
CA PRO A 134 3.75 -11.87 -17.79
C PRO A 134 4.22 -13.30 -18.02
N GLY A 135 4.48 -14.05 -16.95
CA GLY A 135 4.99 -15.42 -16.99
C GLY A 135 6.52 -15.55 -17.07
N ASP A 136 7.26 -14.45 -17.18
CA ASP A 136 8.73 -14.52 -17.13
C ASP A 136 9.23 -15.16 -15.83
N LYS A 137 8.60 -14.79 -14.70
CA LYS A 137 8.93 -15.34 -13.38
C LYS A 137 7.72 -15.34 -12.44
N VAL A 138 7.37 -16.52 -11.94
CA VAL A 138 6.27 -16.72 -10.98
C VAL A 138 6.84 -17.20 -9.65
N GLN A 139 6.52 -16.50 -8.56
CA GLN A 139 6.86 -16.94 -7.19
C GLN A 139 5.75 -17.85 -6.67
N ILE A 140 6.11 -19.01 -6.10
CA ILE A 140 5.18 -19.94 -5.47
C ILE A 140 5.57 -20.13 -4.01
N ASP A 141 4.58 -20.12 -3.12
CA ASP A 141 4.76 -20.34 -1.70
C ASP A 141 3.49 -20.92 -1.07
N ILE A 142 3.64 -21.57 0.09
CA ILE A 142 2.55 -22.18 0.84
C ILE A 142 2.45 -21.53 2.21
N LYS A 143 1.23 -21.16 2.59
CA LYS A 143 0.93 -20.68 3.94
C LYS A 143 -0.11 -21.55 4.63
N TYR A 144 -0.09 -21.57 5.96
CA TYR A 144 -1.15 -22.14 6.76
C TYR A 144 -2.42 -21.28 6.70
N VAL A 145 -3.57 -21.92 6.58
CA VAL A 145 -4.86 -21.27 6.85
C VAL A 145 -5.02 -21.19 8.38
N PRO A 146 -5.24 -20.00 8.96
CA PRO A 146 -5.38 -19.86 10.41
C PRO A 146 -6.57 -20.67 10.93
N GLN A 147 -6.34 -21.45 11.97
CA GLN A 147 -7.37 -22.29 12.59
C GLN A 147 -8.51 -21.45 13.20
N GLU A 148 -8.20 -20.24 13.64
CA GLU A 148 -9.15 -19.30 14.25
C GLU A 148 -10.28 -18.90 13.32
N CYS A 149 -10.07 -19.00 12.00
CA CYS A 149 -11.10 -18.69 11.01
C CYS A 149 -11.95 -19.90 10.60
N ILE A 150 -11.65 -21.13 11.06
CA ILE A 150 -12.36 -22.36 10.73
C ILE A 150 -13.36 -22.69 11.84
N ARG A 151 -14.65 -22.86 11.50
CA ARG A 151 -15.74 -23.18 12.43
C ARG A 151 -16.52 -24.44 12.02
N PHE A 152 -16.04 -25.18 11.05
CA PHE A 152 -16.61 -26.48 10.71
C PHE A 152 -15.75 -27.62 11.31
N PRO A 153 -16.33 -28.80 11.53
CA PRO A 153 -15.60 -29.94 12.06
C PRO A 153 -14.46 -30.35 11.11
N CYS A 154 -13.23 -30.15 11.53
CA CYS A 154 -12.06 -30.50 10.73
C CYS A 154 -11.20 -31.62 11.38
N TYR A 155 -11.58 -32.14 12.58
CA TYR A 155 -10.93 -33.28 13.26
C TYR A 155 -9.41 -33.19 13.30
N GLY A 156 -8.86 -31.99 13.55
CA GLY A 156 -7.40 -31.74 13.55
C GLY A 156 -6.78 -31.54 12.16
N GLN A 157 -7.57 -31.60 11.07
CA GLN A 157 -7.08 -31.35 9.72
C GLN A 157 -6.59 -29.90 9.56
N GLN A 158 -5.34 -29.73 9.17
CA GLN A 158 -4.77 -28.45 8.81
C GLN A 158 -5.03 -28.16 7.32
N TYR A 159 -5.47 -26.93 7.02
CA TYR A 159 -5.61 -26.45 5.64
C TYR A 159 -4.43 -25.56 5.25
N TYR A 160 -4.03 -25.63 4.01
CA TYR A 160 -2.93 -24.87 3.43
C TYR A 160 -3.41 -24.11 2.22
N GLN A 161 -2.84 -22.92 2.00
CA GLN A 161 -3.04 -22.14 0.80
C GLN A 161 -1.77 -22.12 -0.03
N ILE A 162 -1.80 -22.70 -1.23
CA ILE A 162 -0.75 -22.54 -2.24
C ILE A 162 -1.04 -21.23 -2.98
N THR A 163 -0.01 -20.41 -3.15
CA THR A 163 -0.09 -19.11 -3.84
C THR A 163 0.97 -19.03 -4.91
N GLY A 164 0.59 -18.87 -6.16
CA GLY A 164 1.48 -18.46 -7.25
C GLY A 164 1.21 -17.02 -7.63
N ILE A 165 2.24 -16.19 -7.71
CA ILE A 165 2.14 -14.79 -8.09
C ILE A 165 3.15 -14.44 -9.19
N ASP A 166 2.66 -13.93 -10.31
CA ASP A 166 3.50 -13.42 -11.38
C ASP A 166 4.25 -12.16 -10.95
N GLU A 167 5.55 -12.11 -11.18
CA GLU A 167 6.38 -10.99 -10.75
C GLU A 167 6.14 -9.72 -11.55
N TYR A 168 5.77 -9.80 -12.81
CA TYR A 168 5.52 -8.66 -13.66
C TYR A 168 4.14 -8.05 -13.39
N SER A 169 3.08 -8.81 -13.62
CA SER A 169 1.70 -8.33 -13.54
C SER A 169 1.12 -8.33 -12.13
N ARG A 170 1.73 -9.03 -11.18
CA ARG A 170 1.16 -9.32 -9.84
C ARG A 170 -0.12 -10.17 -9.89
N ARG A 171 -0.49 -10.72 -11.04
CA ARG A 171 -1.59 -11.67 -11.15
C ARG A 171 -1.28 -12.89 -10.32
N ARG A 172 -2.28 -13.38 -9.58
CA ARG A 172 -2.08 -14.51 -8.69
C ARG A 172 -3.16 -15.56 -8.83
N VAL A 173 -2.78 -16.79 -8.48
CA VAL A 173 -3.65 -17.94 -8.36
C VAL A 173 -3.51 -18.53 -6.96
N LEU A 174 -4.64 -18.84 -6.34
CA LEU A 174 -4.72 -19.44 -5.00
C LEU A 174 -5.37 -20.83 -5.11
N LYS A 175 -4.90 -21.78 -4.29
CA LYS A 175 -5.53 -23.09 -4.13
C LYS A 175 -5.48 -23.52 -2.67
N ILE A 176 -6.61 -24.00 -2.14
CA ILE A 176 -6.66 -24.61 -0.82
C ILE A 176 -6.42 -26.10 -0.96
N VAL A 177 -5.54 -26.64 -0.12
CA VAL A 177 -5.20 -28.05 -0.05
C VAL A 177 -5.18 -28.53 1.40
N LYS A 178 -5.33 -29.84 1.61
CA LYS A 178 -5.34 -30.48 2.93
C LYS A 178 -3.95 -30.96 3.36
N GLU A 179 -3.03 -31.06 2.40
CA GLU A 179 -1.69 -31.58 2.65
C GLU A 179 -0.64 -30.61 2.08
N LYS A 180 0.44 -30.46 2.83
CA LYS A 180 1.65 -29.76 2.39
C LYS A 180 2.61 -30.81 1.82
N SER A 181 2.38 -31.23 0.58
CA SER A 181 3.12 -32.31 -0.09
C SER A 181 3.54 -31.96 -1.51
N THR A 182 4.59 -32.63 -2.01
CA THR A 182 5.05 -32.48 -3.41
C THR A 182 4.00 -32.95 -4.43
N TYR A 183 3.04 -33.78 -3.99
CA TYR A 183 1.92 -34.18 -4.82
C TYR A 183 0.94 -33.04 -5.06
N GLU A 184 0.51 -32.35 -4.00
CA GLU A 184 -0.42 -31.23 -4.14
C GLU A 184 0.19 -30.04 -4.87
N THR A 185 1.49 -29.77 -4.65
CA THR A 185 2.19 -28.70 -5.37
C THR A 185 2.40 -29.04 -6.83
N SER A 186 2.68 -30.30 -7.19
CA SER A 186 2.77 -30.73 -8.59
C SER A 186 1.43 -30.61 -9.32
N LYS A 187 0.32 -31.04 -8.70
CA LYS A 187 -1.04 -30.82 -9.24
C LYS A 187 -1.37 -29.34 -9.43
N TYR A 188 -0.97 -28.52 -8.48
CA TYR A 188 -1.14 -27.08 -8.58
C TYR A 188 -0.39 -26.50 -9.78
N LEU A 189 0.86 -26.94 -9.98
CA LEU A 189 1.72 -26.48 -11.09
C LEU A 189 1.14 -26.85 -12.45
N MET A 190 0.62 -28.06 -12.61
CA MET A 190 -0.03 -28.53 -13.87
C MET A 190 -1.25 -27.69 -14.29
N GLU A 191 -1.94 -27.08 -13.33
CA GLU A 191 -3.10 -26.22 -13.58
C GLU A 191 -2.73 -24.72 -13.67
N LEU A 192 -1.51 -24.34 -13.27
CA LEU A 192 -1.14 -22.94 -12.99
C LEU A 192 -1.17 -22.07 -14.25
N GLU A 193 -0.57 -22.52 -15.36
CA GLU A 193 -0.56 -21.77 -16.62
C GLU A 193 -1.97 -21.50 -17.14
N LYS A 194 -2.82 -22.53 -17.12
CA LYS A 194 -4.23 -22.39 -17.53
C LYS A 194 -4.96 -21.35 -16.70
N LYS A 195 -4.72 -21.33 -15.38
CA LYS A 195 -5.35 -20.37 -14.47
C LYS A 195 -4.73 -18.97 -14.54
N MET A 196 -3.44 -18.88 -14.84
CA MET A 196 -2.75 -17.61 -15.11
C MET A 196 -3.14 -17.01 -16.46
N GLY A 197 -3.51 -17.84 -17.45
CA GLY A 197 -3.89 -17.42 -18.79
C GLY A 197 -2.71 -17.04 -19.69
N PHE A 198 -1.48 -17.46 -19.33
CA PHE A 198 -0.26 -17.26 -20.11
C PHE A 198 0.79 -18.31 -19.74
N PRO A 199 1.76 -18.62 -20.66
CA PRO A 199 2.84 -19.54 -20.39
C PRO A 199 3.79 -19.00 -19.32
N ILE A 200 4.44 -19.91 -18.58
CA ILE A 200 5.34 -19.57 -17.49
C ILE A 200 6.75 -20.08 -17.83
N ARG A 201 7.72 -19.18 -17.97
CA ARG A 201 9.11 -19.54 -18.25
C ARG A 201 9.84 -20.06 -17.01
N MET A 202 9.70 -19.35 -15.89
CA MET A 202 10.44 -19.64 -14.66
C MET A 202 9.52 -19.63 -13.43
N ILE A 203 9.69 -20.61 -12.57
CA ILE A 203 9.09 -20.65 -11.23
C ILE A 203 10.13 -20.49 -10.16
N GLN A 204 9.83 -19.68 -9.15
CA GLN A 204 10.70 -19.49 -7.98
C GLN A 204 10.00 -20.03 -6.73
N VAL A 205 10.67 -20.91 -6.02
CA VAL A 205 10.23 -21.52 -4.76
C VAL A 205 11.29 -21.37 -3.68
N ASP A 206 10.92 -21.56 -2.43
CA ASP A 206 11.89 -21.79 -1.36
C ASP A 206 12.39 -23.24 -1.35
N ASN A 207 13.27 -23.57 -0.38
CA ASN A 207 13.80 -24.92 -0.23
C ASN A 207 12.92 -25.81 0.65
N GLY A 208 11.61 -25.54 0.69
CA GLY A 208 10.66 -26.35 1.47
C GLY A 208 10.51 -27.76 0.92
N PRO A 209 10.33 -28.77 1.78
CA PRO A 209 10.19 -30.18 1.37
C PRO A 209 8.92 -30.44 0.53
N GLU A 210 8.01 -29.50 0.48
CA GLU A 210 6.83 -29.50 -0.38
C GLU A 210 7.12 -29.17 -1.84
N PHE A 211 8.31 -28.67 -2.16
CA PHE A 211 8.74 -28.34 -3.53
C PHE A 211 9.91 -29.19 -3.94
N VAL A 212 10.94 -29.30 -3.10
CA VAL A 212 12.20 -29.93 -3.45
C VAL A 212 12.57 -30.96 -2.40
N ASN A 213 13.25 -32.01 -2.83
CA ASN A 213 13.87 -32.94 -1.89
C ASN A 213 15.14 -32.32 -1.30
N ASP A 214 15.54 -32.83 -0.15
CA ASP A 214 16.78 -32.47 0.51
C ASP A 214 17.95 -33.10 -0.28
N ASP A 215 18.79 -32.28 -0.89
CA ASP A 215 19.90 -32.71 -1.73
C ASP A 215 20.95 -33.52 -0.91
N ASP A 216 21.04 -33.28 0.43
CA ASP A 216 21.91 -34.05 1.32
C ASP A 216 21.39 -35.47 1.61
N LYS A 217 20.11 -35.73 1.35
CA LYS A 217 19.47 -37.02 1.67
C LYS A 217 19.16 -37.87 0.44
N THR A 218 18.97 -37.25 -0.71
CA THR A 218 18.60 -38.01 -1.93
C THR A 218 18.87 -37.20 -3.21
N ASP A 219 19.43 -37.87 -4.22
CA ASP A 219 19.60 -37.34 -5.57
C ASP A 219 18.33 -37.43 -6.43
N LYS A 220 17.23 -37.96 -5.85
CA LYS A 220 15.98 -38.14 -6.61
C LYS A 220 15.18 -36.85 -6.67
N ALA A 221 14.87 -36.41 -7.87
CA ALA A 221 13.99 -35.26 -8.08
C ALA A 221 12.61 -35.49 -7.46
N SER A 222 12.06 -34.46 -6.79
CA SER A 222 10.71 -34.45 -6.22
C SER A 222 9.65 -34.56 -7.33
N ARG A 223 8.39 -34.81 -6.94
CA ARG A 223 7.26 -34.76 -7.90
C ARG A 223 7.08 -33.39 -8.49
N PHE A 224 7.29 -32.33 -7.72
CA PHE A 224 7.20 -30.96 -8.18
C PHE A 224 8.28 -30.62 -9.22
N GLU A 225 9.54 -31.04 -8.98
CA GLU A 225 10.65 -30.86 -9.93
C GLU A 225 10.40 -31.62 -11.24
N LYS A 226 9.85 -32.84 -11.16
CA LYS A 226 9.48 -33.62 -12.34
C LYS A 226 8.36 -32.92 -13.14
N ALA A 227 7.36 -32.38 -12.45
CA ALA A 227 6.28 -31.63 -13.09
C ALA A 227 6.81 -30.34 -13.76
N ALA A 228 7.70 -29.60 -13.10
CA ALA A 228 8.33 -28.42 -13.68
C ALA A 228 9.11 -28.76 -14.95
N LYS A 229 9.90 -29.86 -14.93
CA LYS A 229 10.63 -30.35 -16.10
C LYS A 229 9.70 -30.79 -17.22
N GLN A 230 8.60 -31.47 -16.91
CA GLN A 230 7.61 -31.88 -17.88
C GLN A 230 6.92 -30.72 -18.60
N LEU A 231 6.74 -29.61 -17.87
CA LEU A 231 6.16 -28.36 -18.37
C LEU A 231 7.20 -27.41 -18.98
N GLU A 232 8.47 -27.84 -19.09
CA GLU A 232 9.58 -27.05 -19.62
C GLU A 232 9.81 -25.73 -18.85
N MET A 233 9.41 -25.69 -17.58
CA MET A 233 9.61 -24.53 -16.71
C MET A 233 10.95 -24.58 -16.03
N GLU A 234 11.66 -23.44 -16.01
CA GLU A 234 12.90 -23.27 -15.27
C GLU A 234 12.60 -23.16 -13.77
N LEU A 235 13.19 -24.04 -12.96
CA LEU A 235 13.02 -24.01 -11.50
C LEU A 235 14.15 -23.23 -10.83
N HIS A 236 13.81 -22.14 -10.18
CA HIS A 236 14.74 -21.33 -9.38
C HIS A 236 14.46 -21.52 -7.89
N ARG A 237 15.47 -22.01 -7.15
CA ARG A 237 15.40 -22.11 -5.69
C ARG A 237 15.95 -20.83 -5.05
N THR A 238 15.27 -20.29 -4.05
CA THR A 238 15.80 -19.16 -3.29
C THR A 238 17.02 -19.57 -2.47
N ARG A 239 17.96 -18.64 -2.27
CA ARG A 239 19.11 -18.88 -1.41
C ARG A 239 18.63 -19.10 0.04
N PRO A 240 19.26 -20.03 0.79
CA PRO A 240 18.98 -20.18 2.21
C PRO A 240 19.05 -18.83 2.95
N TYR A 241 18.20 -18.63 3.93
CA TYR A 241 18.13 -17.40 4.74
C TYR A 241 17.88 -16.12 3.95
N SER A 242 17.29 -16.20 2.75
CA SER A 242 17.05 -15.05 1.88
C SER A 242 15.54 -14.80 1.61
N PRO A 243 14.72 -14.54 2.65
CA PRO A 243 13.26 -14.41 2.51
C PRO A 243 12.84 -13.26 1.59
N TRP A 244 13.69 -12.25 1.45
CA TRP A 244 13.41 -11.11 0.54
C TRP A 244 13.27 -11.52 -0.93
N GLN A 245 13.80 -12.67 -1.35
CA GLN A 245 13.65 -13.17 -2.72
C GLN A 245 12.18 -13.53 -3.02
N ASN A 246 11.44 -14.08 -2.05
CA ASN A 246 10.00 -14.37 -2.15
C ASN A 246 9.09 -13.22 -1.66
N GLY A 247 9.63 -12.02 -1.56
CA GLY A 247 8.92 -10.88 -0.95
C GLY A 247 7.59 -10.48 -1.60
N LYS A 248 7.34 -10.86 -2.87
CA LYS A 248 6.07 -10.57 -3.57
C LYS A 248 4.96 -11.50 -3.09
N VAL A 249 5.23 -12.80 -3.01
CA VAL A 249 4.27 -13.77 -2.49
C VAL A 249 4.03 -13.57 -0.99
N GLU A 250 5.06 -13.30 -0.20
CA GLU A 250 4.91 -12.99 1.23
C GLU A 250 4.04 -11.75 1.49
N ARG A 251 4.20 -10.71 0.67
CA ARG A 251 3.35 -9.53 0.74
C ARG A 251 1.89 -9.87 0.43
N SER A 252 1.67 -10.72 -0.57
CA SER A 252 0.35 -11.25 -0.91
C SER A 252 -0.26 -11.99 0.28
N HIS A 253 0.50 -12.86 0.94
CA HIS A 253 0.07 -13.58 2.15
C HIS A 253 -0.33 -12.65 3.31
N ARG A 254 0.37 -11.51 3.48
CA ARG A 254 -0.01 -10.49 4.47
C ARG A 254 -1.35 -9.82 4.14
N GLU A 255 -1.61 -9.58 2.85
CA GLU A 255 -2.90 -9.04 2.41
C GLU A 255 -4.03 -10.04 2.67
N ASP A 256 -3.81 -11.34 2.40
CA ASP A 256 -4.76 -12.40 2.70
C ASP A 256 -5.11 -12.47 4.19
N GLY A 257 -4.08 -12.39 5.05
CA GLY A 257 -4.28 -12.36 6.50
C GLY A 257 -5.15 -11.19 6.97
N LYS A 258 -5.01 -10.01 6.34
CA LYS A 258 -5.78 -8.80 6.71
C LYS A 258 -7.19 -8.76 6.13
N ILE A 259 -7.35 -9.22 4.89
CA ILE A 259 -8.57 -8.98 4.11
C ILE A 259 -9.50 -10.18 4.15
N LEU A 260 -8.95 -11.39 4.15
CA LEU A 260 -9.72 -12.63 4.15
C LEU A 260 -9.75 -13.27 5.53
N TYR A 261 -8.63 -13.84 5.97
CA TYR A 261 -8.58 -14.68 7.18
C TYR A 261 -8.79 -13.90 8.48
N GLY A 262 -8.39 -12.65 8.56
CA GLY A 262 -8.61 -11.80 9.74
C GLY A 262 -10.00 -11.16 9.81
N ARG A 263 -10.88 -11.45 8.85
CA ARG A 263 -12.22 -10.83 8.77
C ARG A 263 -13.37 -11.79 8.55
N LYS A 264 -13.08 -13.03 8.18
CA LYS A 264 -14.07 -14.03 7.84
C LYS A 264 -13.87 -15.28 8.68
N VAL A 265 -14.96 -15.90 9.00
CA VAL A 265 -15.06 -17.21 9.62
C VAL A 265 -15.77 -18.12 8.62
N PHE A 266 -15.26 -19.33 8.44
CA PHE A 266 -15.76 -20.29 7.47
C PHE A 266 -16.50 -21.41 8.17
N THR A 267 -17.73 -21.69 7.72
CA THR A 267 -18.62 -22.69 8.31
C THR A 267 -18.61 -24.02 7.56
N SER A 268 -17.98 -24.03 6.37
CA SER A 268 -17.78 -25.25 5.59
C SER A 268 -16.53 -25.15 4.70
N GLU A 269 -15.96 -26.30 4.34
CA GLU A 269 -14.84 -26.39 3.39
C GLU A 269 -15.19 -25.78 2.03
N LYS A 270 -16.41 -26.02 1.57
CA LYS A 270 -16.91 -25.43 0.31
C LYS A 270 -16.94 -23.89 0.38
N GLU A 271 -17.38 -23.35 1.49
CA GLU A 271 -17.37 -21.92 1.73
C GLU A 271 -15.94 -21.35 1.72
N LEU A 272 -15.00 -22.00 2.41
CA LEU A 272 -13.58 -21.62 2.42
C LEU A 272 -13.03 -21.53 0.99
N MET A 273 -13.22 -22.57 0.17
CA MET A 273 -12.76 -22.60 -1.22
C MET A 273 -13.39 -21.48 -2.05
N GLN A 274 -14.70 -21.30 -1.97
CA GLN A 274 -15.41 -20.24 -2.71
C GLN A 274 -14.98 -18.82 -2.30
N GLN A 275 -14.74 -18.60 -1.00
CA GLN A 275 -14.30 -17.29 -0.53
C GLN A 275 -12.85 -16.98 -0.92
N VAL A 276 -11.98 -18.00 -0.96
CA VAL A 276 -10.60 -17.85 -1.46
C VAL A 276 -10.62 -17.51 -2.96
N GLU A 277 -11.45 -18.17 -3.75
CA GLU A 277 -11.61 -17.87 -5.17
C GLU A 277 -12.16 -16.46 -5.42
N LYS A 278 -13.20 -16.04 -4.69
CA LYS A 278 -13.75 -14.68 -4.74
C LYS A 278 -12.68 -13.64 -4.35
N HIS A 279 -11.88 -13.96 -3.34
CA HIS A 279 -10.79 -13.10 -2.89
C HIS A 279 -9.68 -12.99 -3.94
N GLN A 280 -9.27 -14.09 -4.58
CA GLN A 280 -8.34 -14.09 -5.71
C GLN A 280 -8.85 -13.19 -6.85
N ASN A 281 -10.09 -13.41 -7.29
CA ASN A 281 -10.69 -12.65 -8.38
C ASN A 281 -10.79 -11.16 -8.04
N ARG A 282 -11.12 -10.82 -6.79
CA ARG A 282 -11.10 -9.44 -6.31
C ARG A 282 -9.69 -8.84 -6.32
N TYR A 283 -8.69 -9.59 -5.85
CA TYR A 283 -7.30 -9.15 -5.85
C TYR A 283 -6.79 -8.85 -7.26
N ASN A 284 -7.07 -9.74 -8.22
CA ASN A 284 -6.63 -9.59 -9.61
C ASN A 284 -7.29 -8.40 -10.33
N LYS A 285 -8.46 -7.95 -9.86
CA LYS A 285 -9.19 -6.76 -10.33
C LYS A 285 -8.94 -5.49 -9.52
N THR A 286 -8.09 -5.55 -8.48
CA THR A 286 -7.82 -4.40 -7.60
C THR A 286 -6.61 -3.63 -8.08
N ALA A 287 -6.77 -2.30 -8.22
CA ALA A 287 -5.70 -1.38 -8.62
C ALA A 287 -4.54 -1.36 -7.62
N LYS A 288 -3.31 -1.36 -8.12
CA LYS A 288 -2.08 -1.37 -7.31
C LYS A 288 -1.16 -0.21 -7.68
N THR A 289 -0.58 0.43 -6.67
CA THR A 289 0.37 1.55 -6.88
C THR A 289 1.61 1.12 -7.66
N CYS A 290 2.08 -0.13 -7.44
CA CYS A 290 3.26 -0.66 -8.14
C CYS A 290 2.99 -1.04 -9.60
N LEU A 291 1.76 -0.93 -10.06
CA LEU A 291 1.32 -1.16 -11.43
C LEU A 291 0.70 0.13 -12.03
N ASP A 292 1.18 1.29 -11.61
CA ASP A 292 0.68 2.60 -12.07
C ASP A 292 -0.84 2.72 -12.00
N PHE A 293 -1.41 2.26 -10.86
CA PHE A 293 -2.84 2.22 -10.56
C PHE A 293 -3.68 1.27 -11.43
N LYS A 294 -3.03 0.38 -12.19
CA LYS A 294 -3.72 -0.70 -12.90
C LYS A 294 -3.93 -1.91 -12.01
N SER A 295 -4.92 -2.72 -12.34
CA SER A 295 -5.08 -4.04 -11.74
C SER A 295 -4.18 -5.06 -12.44
N PRO A 296 -3.85 -6.20 -11.78
CA PRO A 296 -3.15 -7.31 -12.41
C PRO A 296 -3.75 -7.75 -13.75
N ASP A 297 -5.09 -7.89 -13.80
CA ASP A 297 -5.80 -8.29 -15.02
C ASP A 297 -5.63 -7.26 -16.15
N GLN A 298 -5.66 -5.96 -15.85
CA GLN A 298 -5.44 -4.91 -16.83
C GLN A 298 -4.02 -4.95 -17.40
N VAL A 299 -3.01 -5.17 -16.54
CA VAL A 299 -1.61 -5.26 -16.99
C VAL A 299 -1.41 -6.42 -17.95
N VAL A 300 -1.98 -7.59 -17.63
CA VAL A 300 -1.93 -8.77 -18.50
C VAL A 300 -2.62 -8.50 -19.83
N SER A 301 -3.85 -7.97 -19.80
CA SER A 301 -4.62 -7.64 -21.00
C SER A 301 -3.91 -6.65 -21.91
N GLU A 302 -3.37 -5.57 -21.35
CA GLU A 302 -2.62 -4.55 -22.11
C GLU A 302 -1.33 -5.10 -22.73
N TYR A 303 -0.64 -6.00 -22.01
CA TYR A 303 0.58 -6.61 -22.54
C TYR A 303 0.29 -7.44 -23.80
N PHE A 304 -0.67 -8.37 -23.72
CA PHE A 304 -1.00 -9.23 -24.85
C PHE A 304 -1.69 -8.49 -26.00
N SER A 305 -2.48 -7.46 -25.72
CA SER A 305 -3.03 -6.61 -26.79
C SER A 305 -1.94 -5.90 -27.60
N LYS A 306 -0.86 -5.45 -26.94
CA LYS A 306 0.29 -4.86 -27.64
C LYS A 306 1.08 -5.87 -28.44
N CYS A 307 1.25 -7.08 -27.95
CA CYS A 307 1.94 -8.15 -28.68
C CYS A 307 1.18 -8.58 -29.93
N ASN A 308 -0.15 -8.66 -29.88
CA ASN A 308 -0.98 -9.01 -31.04
C ASN A 308 -0.94 -7.95 -32.15
N ILE A 309 -0.81 -6.65 -31.79
CA ILE A 309 -0.65 -5.57 -32.78
C ILE A 309 0.71 -5.64 -33.51
N CYS A 310 1.75 -6.20 -32.87
CA CYS A 310 3.07 -6.36 -33.49
C CYS A 310 3.17 -7.55 -34.46
N VAL A 311 2.18 -8.45 -34.50
CA VAL A 311 2.17 -9.63 -35.39
C VAL A 311 1.46 -9.33 -36.73
N ASP A 312 0.65 -8.26 -36.75
CA ASP A 312 -0.13 -7.85 -37.97
C ASP A 312 0.54 -6.70 -38.75
N ASN A 313 1.81 -6.39 -38.47
CA ASN A 313 2.67 -5.47 -39.24
C ASN A 313 3.96 -6.21 -39.64
#